data_c4fcd49ff427277d46ffbd36cd667e5b
#
_entry.id   c4fcd49ff427277d46ffbd36cd667e5b
#
_cell.length_a   1.000
_cell.length_b   1.000
_cell.length_c   1.000
_cell.angle_alpha   90.00
_cell.angle_beta   90.00
_cell.angle_gamma   90.00
#
_symmetry.space_group_name_H-M   'P 1'
#
loop_
_entity.id
_entity.type
_entity.pdbx_description
1 polymer ?
#
loop_
_entity_poly.entity_id
_entity_poly.type
_entity_poly.pdbx_seq_one_letter_code
_entity_poly.pdbx_strand_id
1 'polypeptide(L)'
;CSHSIFILTPIPFQIMTIENENVTGVDPNSVPKQTLASGDQIPVIGLGTFGSDCFSAAEIAKAVEGAAAIGYRHFDCASVYGNEASIGKSLKTVMESGIRRDELWITSKVWNDMHGEVAKSCEQSLKDLQLDYLDLFLIHWPFPNFHAPGCDVNARNENAQPYIHETYMKTWRQMEALHEKGWVKNIGTSNMTQPKMALLLRDANIKPVCNEMELHPHFQQQELFQYLTDHQVQPIGFCPIGSPARPERDKTPEDTVDIEDPVIIKIAERLNIHPATVCIKWAIQRGQVPIPFSIQENHYFSNLQSAVSDPISEEEMKAIAQIEKGILEMDKVNDVH
;
A
#
# COMPACT_ATOMS: atom_id res chain seq x y z
N CYS A 1 25.25 -9.84 -8.74
CA CYS A 1 24.05 -10.45 -9.30
C CYS A 1 24.44 -11.71 -10.05
N SER A 2 24.48 -12.86 -9.38
CA SER A 2 24.63 -14.17 -10.02
C SER A 2 23.26 -14.79 -10.15
N HIS A 3 22.90 -15.12 -11.39
CA HIS A 3 21.65 -15.74 -11.80
C HIS A 3 21.55 -17.15 -11.19
N SER A 4 20.80 -17.30 -10.12
CA SER A 4 20.27 -18.60 -9.73
C SER A 4 18.78 -18.58 -10.11
N ILE A 5 18.52 -19.08 -11.33
CA ILE A 5 17.18 -19.39 -11.78
C ILE A 5 16.73 -20.60 -10.97
N PHE A 6 15.94 -20.38 -9.93
CA PHE A 6 15.14 -21.46 -9.36
C PHE A 6 14.07 -21.81 -10.39
N ILE A 7 14.31 -22.92 -11.08
CA ILE A 7 13.29 -23.59 -11.89
C ILE A 7 12.30 -24.22 -10.90
N LEU A 8 11.26 -23.46 -10.55
CA LEU A 8 10.07 -24.03 -9.96
C LEU A 8 9.49 -24.99 -10.99
N THR A 9 9.42 -26.28 -10.66
CA THR A 9 8.70 -27.27 -11.45
C THR A 9 7.28 -26.73 -11.69
N PRO A 10 6.82 -26.62 -12.93
CA PRO A 10 5.50 -26.10 -13.19
C PRO A 10 4.47 -27.10 -12.63
N ILE A 11 3.69 -26.64 -11.65
CA ILE A 11 2.39 -27.22 -11.39
C ILE A 11 1.65 -27.13 -12.72
N PRO A 12 1.06 -28.20 -13.27
CA PRO A 12 0.37 -28.13 -14.54
C PRO A 12 -0.99 -27.46 -14.35
N PHE A 13 -0.96 -26.16 -14.10
CA PHE A 13 -2.10 -25.29 -14.34
C PHE A 13 -2.12 -25.08 -15.85
N GLN A 14 -3.10 -25.68 -16.50
CA GLN A 14 -3.44 -25.30 -17.86
C GLN A 14 -3.97 -23.87 -17.79
N ILE A 15 -3.04 -22.90 -17.86
CA ILE A 15 -3.38 -21.51 -18.09
C ILE A 15 -4.06 -21.52 -19.44
N MET A 16 -5.38 -21.39 -19.45
CA MET A 16 -6.07 -20.95 -20.65
C MET A 16 -5.44 -19.60 -20.99
N THR A 17 -4.55 -19.60 -21.94
CA THR A 17 -4.12 -18.38 -22.63
C THR A 17 -5.41 -17.73 -23.14
N ILE A 18 -5.82 -16.67 -22.49
CA ILE A 18 -6.79 -15.71 -23.05
C ILE A 18 -6.03 -15.08 -24.20
N GLU A 19 -6.22 -15.65 -25.40
CA GLU A 19 -5.77 -15.02 -26.63
C GLU A 19 -6.45 -13.66 -26.72
N ASN A 20 -5.66 -12.59 -26.80
CA ASN A 20 -5.93 -11.23 -27.28
C ASN A 20 -7.39 -10.90 -27.68
N GLU A 21 -8.31 -10.98 -26.75
CA GLU A 21 -9.51 -10.17 -26.82
C GLU A 21 -9.13 -8.80 -26.23
N ASN A 22 -9.43 -7.72 -26.93
CA ASN A 22 -9.23 -6.35 -26.48
C ASN A 22 -9.57 -6.25 -25.00
N VAL A 23 -8.56 -6.06 -24.15
CA VAL A 23 -8.75 -5.89 -22.72
C VAL A 23 -9.54 -4.57 -22.54
N THR A 24 -10.86 -4.68 -22.54
CA THR A 24 -11.73 -3.58 -22.14
C THR A 24 -11.50 -3.42 -20.64
N GLY A 25 -10.87 -2.32 -20.24
CA GLY A 25 -10.58 -2.04 -18.82
C GLY A 25 -11.83 -2.10 -17.95
N VAL A 26 -11.63 -2.03 -16.65
CA VAL A 26 -12.71 -1.89 -15.67
C VAL A 26 -13.22 -0.44 -15.71
N ASP A 27 -14.54 -0.24 -15.76
CA ASP A 27 -15.10 1.11 -15.58
C ASP A 27 -14.70 1.65 -14.20
N PRO A 28 -13.91 2.73 -14.11
CA PRO A 28 -13.47 3.25 -12.83
C PRO A 28 -14.63 3.68 -11.91
N ASN A 29 -15.81 3.98 -12.47
CA ASN A 29 -17.01 4.32 -11.69
C ASN A 29 -17.65 3.08 -11.06
N SER A 30 -17.36 1.88 -11.55
CA SER A 30 -17.82 0.63 -10.95
C SER A 30 -16.95 0.18 -9.77
N VAL A 31 -15.73 0.71 -9.64
CA VAL A 31 -14.85 0.41 -8.51
C VAL A 31 -15.40 1.07 -7.25
N PRO A 32 -15.75 0.28 -6.22
CA PRO A 32 -16.30 0.84 -4.99
C PRO A 32 -15.29 1.77 -4.29
N LYS A 33 -15.81 2.62 -3.39
CA LYS A 33 -15.00 3.54 -2.59
C LYS A 33 -15.36 3.40 -1.12
N GLN A 34 -14.37 3.59 -0.24
CA GLN A 34 -14.56 3.72 1.20
C GLN A 34 -14.66 5.19 1.56
N THR A 35 -15.62 5.52 2.42
CA THR A 35 -15.75 6.89 2.96
C THR A 35 -14.87 7.03 4.19
N LEU A 36 -13.92 7.93 4.14
CA LEU A 36 -13.02 8.26 5.24
C LEU A 36 -13.70 9.13 6.29
N ALA A 37 -13.11 9.23 7.48
CA ALA A 37 -13.62 10.13 8.55
C ALA A 37 -13.69 11.60 8.13
N SER A 38 -12.89 12.03 7.15
CA SER A 38 -12.96 13.38 6.54
C SER A 38 -14.19 13.61 5.66
N GLY A 39 -14.87 12.54 5.24
CA GLY A 39 -15.92 12.56 4.22
C GLY A 39 -15.43 12.30 2.79
N ASP A 40 -14.13 12.33 2.55
CA ASP A 40 -13.54 11.99 1.26
C ASP A 40 -13.67 10.48 0.98
N GLN A 41 -13.62 10.12 -0.30
CA GLN A 41 -13.82 8.74 -0.75
C GLN A 41 -12.57 8.19 -1.42
N ILE A 42 -11.94 7.17 -0.80
CA ILE A 42 -10.80 6.45 -1.35
C ILE A 42 -11.27 5.21 -2.13
N PRO A 43 -10.75 4.95 -3.35
CA PRO A 43 -11.03 3.67 -4.04
C PRO A 43 -10.58 2.47 -3.20
N VAL A 44 -11.40 1.41 -3.17
CA VAL A 44 -11.15 0.21 -2.34
C VAL A 44 -9.91 -0.57 -2.70
N ILE A 45 -9.23 -0.21 -3.77
CA ILE A 45 -7.95 -0.79 -4.20
C ILE A 45 -7.08 0.29 -4.82
N GLY A 46 -5.79 0.26 -4.53
CA GLY A 46 -4.77 1.10 -5.16
C GLY A 46 -3.69 0.28 -5.84
N LEU A 47 -2.88 0.91 -6.68
CA LEU A 47 -1.63 0.35 -7.16
C LEU A 47 -0.49 0.88 -6.30
N GLY A 48 0.22 -0.03 -5.60
CA GLY A 48 1.50 0.28 -4.96
C GLY A 48 2.59 0.57 -5.98
N THR A 49 3.55 1.40 -5.63
CA THR A 49 4.67 1.78 -6.52
C THR A 49 6.05 1.42 -5.95
N PHE A 50 6.10 0.67 -4.88
CA PHE A 50 7.35 0.13 -4.35
C PHE A 50 7.77 -1.12 -5.13
N GLY A 51 8.73 -0.99 -6.01
CA GLY A 51 9.29 -2.11 -6.80
C GLY A 51 10.81 -2.09 -6.80
N SER A 52 11.39 -1.47 -5.83
CA SER A 52 12.69 -0.83 -5.74
C SER A 52 13.90 -1.67 -6.06
N ASP A 53 13.89 -2.96 -5.78
CA ASP A 53 15.10 -3.77 -5.96
C ASP A 53 15.11 -4.55 -7.27
N CYS A 54 13.94 -4.60 -7.93
CA CYS A 54 13.73 -5.44 -9.11
C CYS A 54 13.41 -4.64 -10.38
N PHE A 55 12.89 -3.42 -10.26
CA PHE A 55 12.36 -2.65 -11.38
C PHE A 55 12.85 -1.21 -11.36
N SER A 56 13.13 -0.69 -12.54
CA SER A 56 13.50 0.72 -12.70
C SER A 56 12.32 1.65 -12.47
N ALA A 57 12.60 2.90 -12.10
CA ALA A 57 11.58 3.94 -11.97
C ALA A 57 10.75 4.14 -13.26
N ALA A 58 11.35 3.90 -14.43
CA ALA A 58 10.65 4.01 -15.73
C ALA A 58 9.65 2.88 -15.94
N GLU A 59 9.99 1.64 -15.56
CA GLU A 59 9.06 0.49 -15.66
C GLU A 59 7.87 0.68 -14.72
N ILE A 60 8.13 1.13 -13.50
CA ILE A 60 7.06 1.42 -12.52
C ILE A 60 6.15 2.55 -13.02
N ALA A 61 6.72 3.63 -13.54
CA ALA A 61 5.98 4.74 -14.11
C ALA A 61 5.11 4.30 -15.31
N LYS A 62 5.62 3.43 -16.18
CA LYS A 62 4.85 2.84 -17.26
C LYS A 62 3.69 1.98 -16.76
N ALA A 63 3.89 1.22 -15.67
CA ALA A 63 2.82 0.45 -15.04
C ALA A 63 1.71 1.36 -14.50
N VAL A 64 2.05 2.54 -13.96
CA VAL A 64 1.07 3.56 -13.53
C VAL A 64 0.21 4.03 -14.72
N GLU A 65 0.80 4.30 -15.89
CA GLU A 65 0.06 4.65 -17.11
C GLU A 65 -0.89 3.53 -17.54
N GLY A 66 -0.38 2.29 -17.63
CA GLY A 66 -1.18 1.13 -18.01
C GLY A 66 -2.32 0.88 -17.03
N ALA A 67 -2.05 0.95 -15.73
CA ALA A 67 -3.06 0.79 -14.70
C ALA A 67 -4.15 1.87 -14.76
N ALA A 68 -3.77 3.13 -14.98
CA ALA A 68 -4.74 4.22 -15.16
C ALA A 68 -5.64 3.99 -16.40
N ALA A 69 -5.05 3.51 -17.49
CA ALA A 69 -5.77 3.21 -18.75
C ALA A 69 -6.83 2.11 -18.57
N ILE A 70 -6.55 1.10 -17.73
CA ILE A 70 -7.50 0.00 -17.48
C ILE A 70 -8.48 0.27 -16.33
N GLY A 71 -8.42 1.44 -15.66
CA GLY A 71 -9.42 1.85 -14.68
C GLY A 71 -8.93 2.13 -13.27
N TYR A 72 -7.66 1.92 -12.93
CA TYR A 72 -7.15 2.37 -11.63
C TYR A 72 -7.28 3.89 -11.47
N ARG A 73 -7.64 4.30 -10.26
CA ARG A 73 -7.74 5.72 -9.87
C ARG A 73 -7.04 6.02 -8.54
N HIS A 74 -6.38 5.03 -7.93
CA HIS A 74 -5.62 5.18 -6.70
C HIS A 74 -4.19 4.66 -6.90
N PHE A 75 -3.20 5.53 -6.62
CA PHE A 75 -1.77 5.24 -6.72
C PHE A 75 -1.08 5.61 -5.41
N ASP A 76 -0.35 4.65 -4.85
CA ASP A 76 0.38 4.80 -3.61
C ASP A 76 1.87 4.98 -3.86
N CYS A 77 2.40 6.17 -3.54
CA CYS A 77 3.77 6.59 -3.72
C CYS A 77 4.46 6.84 -2.38
N ALA A 78 5.76 7.08 -2.40
CA ALA A 78 6.52 7.62 -1.28
C ALA A 78 7.81 8.26 -1.77
N SER A 79 8.26 9.31 -1.08
CA SER A 79 9.50 10.02 -1.41
C SER A 79 10.73 9.10 -1.42
N VAL A 80 10.77 8.13 -0.48
CA VAL A 80 11.88 7.18 -0.34
C VAL A 80 11.98 6.17 -1.49
N TYR A 81 10.91 5.95 -2.26
CA TYR A 81 10.94 4.99 -3.38
C TYR A 81 11.81 5.47 -4.56
N GLY A 82 12.18 6.74 -4.58
CA GLY A 82 13.08 7.32 -5.59
C GLY A 82 12.52 7.35 -7.02
N ASN A 83 11.20 7.17 -7.18
CA ASN A 83 10.55 7.06 -8.48
C ASN A 83 9.47 8.13 -8.74
N GLU A 84 9.17 9.01 -7.76
CA GLU A 84 8.09 10.00 -7.88
C GLU A 84 8.25 10.91 -9.11
N ALA A 85 9.48 11.31 -9.47
CA ALA A 85 9.71 12.15 -10.65
C ALA A 85 9.38 11.43 -11.98
N SER A 86 9.55 10.12 -12.04
CA SER A 86 9.14 9.31 -13.19
C SER A 86 7.63 9.10 -13.21
N ILE A 87 7.04 8.81 -12.05
CA ILE A 87 5.58 8.68 -11.90
C ILE A 87 4.88 10.01 -12.24
N GLY A 88 5.44 11.15 -11.85
CA GLY A 88 4.88 12.47 -12.17
C GLY A 88 4.76 12.71 -13.69
N LYS A 89 5.73 12.24 -14.47
CA LYS A 89 5.63 12.29 -15.94
C LYS A 89 4.50 11.42 -16.47
N SER A 90 4.36 10.22 -15.91
CA SER A 90 3.26 9.31 -16.24
C SER A 90 1.91 9.85 -15.83
N LEU A 91 1.77 10.44 -14.64
CA LEU A 91 0.54 11.10 -14.20
C LEU A 91 0.14 12.26 -15.13
N LYS A 92 1.13 13.03 -15.61
CA LYS A 92 0.88 14.06 -16.61
C LYS A 92 0.31 13.46 -17.90
N THR A 93 0.93 12.39 -18.43
CA THR A 93 0.43 11.66 -19.61
C THR A 93 -1.00 11.14 -19.37
N VAL A 94 -1.25 10.57 -18.21
CA VAL A 94 -2.58 10.10 -17.78
C VAL A 94 -3.61 11.24 -17.82
N MET A 95 -3.27 12.40 -17.29
CA MET A 95 -4.18 13.56 -17.31
C MET A 95 -4.36 14.14 -18.73
N GLU A 96 -3.31 14.15 -19.54
CA GLU A 96 -3.38 14.54 -20.95
C GLU A 96 -4.25 13.58 -21.80
N SER A 97 -4.42 12.32 -21.37
CA SER A 97 -5.34 11.36 -22.01
C SER A 97 -6.81 11.59 -21.70
N GLY A 98 -7.14 12.57 -20.85
CA GLY A 98 -8.50 12.99 -20.50
C GLY A 98 -8.97 12.58 -19.11
N ILE A 99 -8.15 11.90 -18.31
CA ILE A 99 -8.46 11.60 -16.90
C ILE A 99 -8.16 12.86 -16.07
N ARG A 100 -9.20 13.40 -15.40
CA ARG A 100 -9.01 14.62 -14.61
C ARG A 100 -8.25 14.32 -13.30
N ARG A 101 -7.52 15.34 -12.79
CA ARG A 101 -6.80 15.25 -11.50
C ARG A 101 -7.72 14.86 -10.33
N ASP A 102 -8.97 15.35 -10.33
CA ASP A 102 -9.95 15.07 -9.28
C ASP A 102 -10.58 13.67 -9.36
N GLU A 103 -10.31 12.92 -10.42
CA GLU A 103 -10.64 11.50 -10.52
C GLU A 103 -9.56 10.61 -9.92
N LEU A 104 -8.35 11.15 -9.69
CA LEU A 104 -7.21 10.42 -9.17
C LEU A 104 -7.08 10.61 -7.66
N TRP A 105 -6.80 9.52 -6.97
CA TRP A 105 -6.34 9.50 -5.58
C TRP A 105 -4.85 9.21 -5.54
N ILE A 106 -4.06 10.19 -5.12
CA ILE A 106 -2.60 10.09 -5.06
C ILE A 106 -2.15 10.21 -3.61
N THR A 107 -1.50 9.14 -3.13
CA THR A 107 -0.86 9.09 -1.81
C THR A 107 0.64 9.29 -1.95
N SER A 108 1.26 10.02 -1.05
CA SER A 108 2.70 10.00 -0.82
C SER A 108 3.02 10.01 0.68
N LYS A 109 4.31 9.89 1.04
CA LYS A 109 4.73 9.69 2.43
C LYS A 109 6.01 10.47 2.73
N VAL A 110 6.06 11.10 3.91
CA VAL A 110 7.31 11.66 4.43
C VAL A 110 8.18 10.55 5.00
N TRP A 111 9.44 10.52 4.58
CA TRP A 111 10.41 9.56 5.09
C TRP A 111 10.99 9.98 6.44
N ASN A 112 11.62 9.04 7.11
CA ASN A 112 12.09 9.13 8.49
C ASN A 112 13.10 10.25 8.75
N ASP A 113 13.95 10.56 7.77
CA ASP A 113 14.97 11.63 7.85
C ASP A 113 14.38 13.05 7.74
N MET A 114 13.10 13.15 7.32
CA MET A 114 12.42 14.42 7.07
C MET A 114 11.33 14.75 8.10
N HIS A 115 11.25 14.04 9.23
CA HIS A 115 10.27 14.30 10.28
C HIS A 115 10.35 15.73 10.85
N GLY A 116 11.52 16.37 10.79
CA GLY A 116 11.73 17.76 11.19
C GLY A 116 11.36 18.78 10.11
N GLU A 117 11.24 18.37 8.85
CA GLU A 117 11.07 19.22 7.66
C GLU A 117 9.94 18.70 6.74
N VAL A 118 8.80 18.34 7.33
CA VAL A 118 7.67 17.68 6.62
C VAL A 118 7.20 18.52 5.43
N ALA A 119 7.13 19.85 5.59
CA ALA A 119 6.71 20.75 4.52
C ALA A 119 7.64 20.68 3.30
N LYS A 120 8.95 20.61 3.53
CA LYS A 120 9.95 20.48 2.45
C LYS A 120 9.84 19.14 1.75
N SER A 121 9.58 18.05 2.49
CA SER A 121 9.34 16.73 1.91
C SER A 121 8.08 16.73 1.03
N CYS A 122 6.98 17.29 1.53
CA CYS A 122 5.73 17.39 0.77
C CYS A 122 5.89 18.24 -0.50
N GLU A 123 6.56 19.40 -0.40
CA GLU A 123 6.85 20.26 -1.56
C GLU A 123 7.66 19.53 -2.63
N GLN A 124 8.66 18.76 -2.21
CA GLN A 124 9.45 17.95 -3.14
C GLN A 124 8.61 16.87 -3.82
N SER A 125 7.78 16.12 -3.06
CA SER A 125 6.87 15.13 -3.64
C SER A 125 5.87 15.75 -4.61
N LEU A 126 5.28 16.89 -4.28
CA LEU A 126 4.37 17.62 -5.19
C LEU A 126 5.09 18.03 -6.48
N LYS A 127 6.31 18.54 -6.37
CA LYS A 127 7.13 18.91 -7.53
C LYS A 127 7.48 17.71 -8.39
N ASP A 128 7.92 16.62 -7.79
CA ASP A 128 8.33 15.40 -8.50
C ASP A 128 7.12 14.73 -9.15
N LEU A 129 5.99 14.63 -8.46
CA LEU A 129 4.73 14.10 -8.99
C LEU A 129 4.03 15.06 -9.96
N GLN A 130 4.49 16.32 -10.09
CA GLN A 130 3.91 17.37 -10.94
C GLN A 130 2.45 17.66 -10.59
N LEU A 131 2.15 17.78 -9.29
CA LEU A 131 0.80 17.97 -8.75
C LEU A 131 0.74 19.22 -7.87
N ASP A 132 -0.45 19.83 -7.79
CA ASP A 132 -0.71 20.98 -6.91
C ASP A 132 -1.13 20.53 -5.49
N TYR A 133 -1.64 19.33 -5.35
CA TYR A 133 -2.05 18.75 -4.08
C TYR A 133 -1.93 17.22 -4.09
N LEU A 134 -1.82 16.62 -2.89
CA LEU A 134 -1.98 15.18 -2.65
C LEU A 134 -3.36 14.89 -2.05
N ASP A 135 -3.94 13.74 -2.37
CA ASP A 135 -5.19 13.30 -1.75
C ASP A 135 -4.95 12.76 -0.35
N LEU A 136 -3.78 12.15 -0.13
CA LEU A 136 -3.34 11.62 1.16
C LEU A 136 -1.84 11.78 1.34
N PHE A 137 -1.42 12.24 2.52
CA PHE A 137 -0.02 12.29 2.89
C PHE A 137 0.19 11.58 4.22
N LEU A 138 1.17 10.68 4.29
CA LEU A 138 1.42 9.82 5.44
C LEU A 138 2.76 10.11 6.10
N ILE A 139 2.85 9.90 7.42
CA ILE A 139 4.14 9.66 8.07
C ILE A 139 4.47 8.19 7.84
N HIS A 140 5.57 7.89 7.12
CA HIS A 140 5.90 6.55 6.64
C HIS A 140 6.19 5.56 7.78
N TRP A 141 6.94 6.01 8.80
CA TRP A 141 7.22 5.27 10.02
C TRP A 141 7.04 6.15 11.25
N PRO A 142 6.65 5.60 12.40
CA PRO A 142 6.33 6.41 13.58
C PRO A 142 7.55 7.01 14.30
N PHE A 143 8.75 6.70 13.87
CA PHE A 143 9.97 7.18 14.49
C PHE A 143 10.92 7.75 13.45
N PRO A 144 11.66 8.82 13.82
CA PRO A 144 12.69 9.38 12.95
C PRO A 144 13.91 8.46 12.97
N ASN A 145 13.90 7.43 12.13
CA ASN A 145 15.12 6.70 11.87
C ASN A 145 16.11 7.61 11.19
N PHE A 146 17.26 7.81 11.82
CA PHE A 146 18.33 8.55 11.21
C PHE A 146 18.93 7.74 10.04
N HIS A 147 18.26 7.82 8.91
CA HIS A 147 18.99 7.70 7.67
C HIS A 147 19.42 9.13 7.33
N ALA A 148 20.73 9.38 7.40
CA ALA A 148 21.26 10.65 6.91
C ALA A 148 20.82 10.85 5.45
N PRO A 149 20.65 12.09 4.97
CA PRO A 149 20.32 12.32 3.57
C PRO A 149 21.29 11.58 2.65
N GLY A 150 20.75 10.76 1.74
CA GLY A 150 21.53 9.92 0.83
C GLY A 150 22.10 8.62 1.44
N CYS A 151 21.73 8.27 2.67
CA CYS A 151 22.05 6.97 3.25
C CYS A 151 21.24 5.87 2.55
N ASP A 152 21.83 4.70 2.44
CA ASP A 152 21.12 3.51 1.96
C ASP A 152 19.92 3.24 2.89
N VAL A 153 18.72 3.31 2.34
CA VAL A 153 17.46 3.05 3.07
C VAL A 153 17.40 1.63 3.65
N ASN A 154 18.27 0.76 3.18
CA ASN A 154 18.40 -0.63 3.61
C ASN A 154 19.36 -0.80 4.78
N ALA A 155 20.15 0.23 5.09
CA ALA A 155 21.04 0.16 6.24
C ALA A 155 20.19 0.31 7.51
N ARG A 156 20.05 -0.76 8.29
CA ARG A 156 19.52 -0.68 9.65
C ARG A 156 20.44 0.26 10.44
N ASN A 157 19.89 1.37 10.89
CA ASN A 157 20.64 2.31 11.69
C ASN A 157 20.68 1.85 13.14
N GLU A 158 21.86 1.45 13.63
CA GLU A 158 22.05 1.08 15.03
C GLU A 158 21.74 2.23 16.01
N ASN A 159 21.68 3.47 15.52
CA ASN A 159 21.34 4.66 16.27
C ASN A 159 19.89 5.12 16.05
N ALA A 160 19.02 4.23 15.57
CA ALA A 160 17.59 4.55 15.41
C ALA A 160 17.02 5.06 16.74
N GLN A 161 16.35 6.20 16.67
CA GLN A 161 15.71 6.77 17.87
C GLN A 161 14.41 6.03 18.17
N PRO A 162 14.13 5.73 19.44
CA PRO A 162 12.87 5.14 19.83
C PRO A 162 11.71 6.09 19.53
N TYR A 163 10.48 5.55 19.47
CA TYR A 163 9.30 6.37 19.42
C TYR A 163 9.18 7.22 20.70
N ILE A 164 9.14 8.54 20.52
CA ILE A 164 8.88 9.50 21.58
C ILE A 164 7.65 10.31 21.15
N HIS A 165 6.55 10.14 21.87
CA HIS A 165 5.25 10.71 21.48
C HIS A 165 5.30 12.23 21.29
N GLU A 166 5.96 12.97 22.20
CA GLU A 166 6.12 14.43 22.09
C GLU A 166 6.87 14.85 20.81
N THR A 167 7.86 14.06 20.40
CA THR A 167 8.60 14.29 19.15
C THR A 167 7.74 13.98 17.94
N TYR A 168 7.01 12.87 17.99
CA TYR A 168 6.08 12.48 16.94
C TYR A 168 4.98 13.54 16.75
N MET A 169 4.44 14.09 17.84
CA MET A 169 3.45 15.16 17.79
C MET A 169 3.98 16.46 17.12
N LYS A 170 5.29 16.76 17.20
CA LYS A 170 5.87 17.86 16.43
C LYS A 170 5.83 17.61 14.93
N THR A 171 6.06 16.38 14.51
CA THR A 171 5.91 15.96 13.11
C THR A 171 4.44 16.01 12.70
N TRP A 172 3.54 15.51 13.54
CA TRP A 172 2.10 15.53 13.28
C TRP A 172 1.54 16.95 13.13
N ARG A 173 1.99 17.91 13.94
CA ARG A 173 1.60 19.34 13.80
C ARG A 173 2.00 19.92 12.46
N GLN A 174 3.12 19.48 11.88
CA GLN A 174 3.50 19.90 10.53
C GLN A 174 2.57 19.27 9.48
N MET A 175 2.13 18.01 9.66
CA MET A 175 1.12 17.39 8.80
C MET A 175 -0.20 18.16 8.83
N GLU A 176 -0.69 18.51 10.01
CA GLU A 176 -1.89 19.35 10.20
C GLU A 176 -1.77 20.68 9.46
N ALA A 177 -0.62 21.35 9.56
CA ALA A 177 -0.37 22.61 8.86
C ALA A 177 -0.37 22.46 7.32
N LEU A 178 0.04 21.32 6.77
CA LEU A 178 -0.07 21.04 5.34
C LEU A 178 -1.51 20.88 4.88
N HIS A 179 -2.33 20.22 5.70
CA HIS A 179 -3.76 20.12 5.43
C HIS A 179 -4.44 21.49 5.45
N GLU A 180 -4.15 22.33 6.45
CA GLU A 180 -4.67 23.69 6.55
C GLU A 180 -4.27 24.58 5.35
N LYS A 181 -3.08 24.36 4.79
CA LYS A 181 -2.60 25.05 3.58
C LYS A 181 -3.25 24.53 2.29
N GLY A 182 -3.94 23.41 2.34
CA GLY A 182 -4.53 22.75 1.17
C GLY A 182 -3.53 22.02 0.26
N TRP A 183 -2.28 21.80 0.72
CA TRP A 183 -1.31 20.99 -0.03
C TRP A 183 -1.66 19.51 0.00
N VAL A 184 -2.34 19.08 1.05
CA VAL A 184 -2.82 17.71 1.20
C VAL A 184 -4.29 17.74 1.65
N LYS A 185 -5.14 16.91 1.07
CA LYS A 185 -6.55 16.81 1.45
C LYS A 185 -6.73 16.01 2.73
N ASN A 186 -5.95 14.96 2.89
CA ASN A 186 -6.02 14.06 4.03
C ASN A 186 -4.63 13.79 4.58
N ILE A 187 -4.55 13.57 5.88
CA ILE A 187 -3.33 13.17 6.57
C ILE A 187 -3.55 11.86 7.31
N GLY A 188 -2.52 11.02 7.32
CA GLY A 188 -2.59 9.72 7.95
C GLY A 188 -1.23 9.20 8.40
N THR A 189 -1.22 7.98 8.83
CA THR A 189 -0.05 7.30 9.38
C THR A 189 0.27 6.04 8.60
N SER A 190 1.49 5.55 8.78
CA SER A 190 1.87 4.22 8.35
C SER A 190 2.68 3.54 9.47
N ASN A 191 2.51 2.23 9.61
CA ASN A 191 3.22 1.41 10.59
C ASN A 191 3.00 1.82 12.06
N MET A 192 1.84 2.38 12.39
CA MET A 192 1.48 2.70 13.78
C MET A 192 0.89 1.48 14.48
N THR A 193 1.43 1.15 15.66
CA THR A 193 0.83 0.16 16.56
C THR A 193 -0.34 0.75 17.35
N GLN A 194 -1.18 -0.10 17.92
CA GLN A 194 -2.35 0.35 18.69
C GLN A 194 -1.99 1.32 19.84
N PRO A 195 -0.97 1.10 20.69
CA PRO A 195 -0.64 2.05 21.75
C PRO A 195 -0.21 3.43 21.21
N LYS A 196 0.58 3.46 20.14
CA LYS A 196 1.02 4.71 19.50
C LYS A 196 -0.17 5.44 18.85
N MET A 197 -1.06 4.71 18.18
CA MET A 197 -2.27 5.26 17.59
C MET A 197 -3.21 5.85 18.65
N ALA A 198 -3.36 5.19 19.80
CA ALA A 198 -4.16 5.69 20.90
C ALA A 198 -3.66 7.05 21.42
N LEU A 199 -2.33 7.21 21.54
CA LEU A 199 -1.72 8.48 21.92
C LEU A 199 -1.95 9.56 20.87
N LEU A 200 -1.79 9.23 19.58
CA LEU A 200 -2.04 10.16 18.50
C LEU A 200 -3.52 10.60 18.45
N LEU A 201 -4.44 9.65 18.53
CA LEU A 201 -5.88 9.95 18.54
C LEU A 201 -6.29 10.82 19.74
N ARG A 202 -5.61 10.69 20.89
CA ARG A 202 -5.85 11.55 22.04
C ARG A 202 -5.44 13.00 21.77
N ASP A 203 -4.25 13.21 21.19
CA ASP A 203 -3.58 14.50 21.18
C ASP A 203 -3.66 15.25 19.84
N ALA A 204 -4.00 14.59 18.72
CA ALA A 204 -4.12 15.24 17.42
C ALA A 204 -5.30 16.21 17.37
N ASN A 205 -5.13 17.39 16.75
CA ASN A 205 -6.24 18.31 16.43
C ASN A 205 -7.01 17.80 15.20
N ILE A 206 -6.27 17.44 14.13
CA ILE A 206 -6.81 16.75 12.96
C ILE A 206 -6.42 15.28 13.10
N LYS A 207 -7.42 14.40 13.20
CA LYS A 207 -7.18 12.96 13.39
C LYS A 207 -6.66 12.32 12.09
N PRO A 208 -5.82 11.25 12.20
CA PRO A 208 -5.43 10.48 11.02
C PRO A 208 -6.67 9.83 10.41
N VAL A 209 -6.79 9.92 9.08
CA VAL A 209 -7.90 9.25 8.37
C VAL A 209 -7.60 7.77 8.08
N CYS A 210 -6.34 7.38 8.11
CA CYS A 210 -5.92 6.00 7.84
C CYS A 210 -4.63 5.63 8.56
N ASN A 211 -4.39 4.31 8.63
CA ASN A 211 -3.10 3.72 8.96
C ASN A 211 -2.75 2.70 7.89
N GLU A 212 -1.64 2.92 7.20
CA GLU A 212 -1.12 1.97 6.22
C GLU A 212 -0.16 1.01 6.90
N MET A 213 -0.38 -0.30 6.74
CA MET A 213 0.38 -1.33 7.42
C MET A 213 0.40 -2.63 6.63
N GLU A 214 1.30 -3.55 6.96
CA GLU A 214 1.31 -4.88 6.35
C GLU A 214 0.04 -5.64 6.75
N LEU A 215 -0.75 -6.05 5.75
CA LEU A 215 -2.00 -6.80 5.95
C LEU A 215 -2.22 -7.81 4.84
N HIS A 216 -2.21 -9.08 5.20
CA HIS A 216 -2.47 -10.19 4.28
C HIS A 216 -3.03 -11.41 5.05
N PRO A 217 -3.50 -12.49 4.39
CA PRO A 217 -4.13 -13.63 5.04
C PRO A 217 -3.33 -14.28 6.17
N HIS A 218 -1.99 -14.33 6.08
CA HIS A 218 -1.15 -14.88 7.15
C HIS A 218 -0.76 -13.85 8.22
N PHE A 219 -0.99 -12.56 7.97
CA PHE A 219 -0.71 -11.47 8.91
C PHE A 219 -1.87 -10.47 8.94
N GLN A 220 -2.90 -10.83 9.66
CA GLN A 220 -4.19 -10.14 9.65
C GLN A 220 -4.27 -8.97 10.63
N GLN A 221 -3.42 -8.94 11.63
CA GLN A 221 -3.39 -7.91 12.69
C GLN A 221 -4.80 -7.60 13.24
N GLN A 222 -5.55 -8.63 13.63
CA GLN A 222 -6.99 -8.53 13.93
C GLN A 222 -7.30 -7.49 15.01
N GLU A 223 -6.52 -7.43 16.08
CA GLU A 223 -6.73 -6.49 17.18
C GLU A 223 -6.50 -5.04 16.75
N LEU A 224 -5.39 -4.77 16.03
CA LEU A 224 -5.09 -3.44 15.49
C LEU A 224 -6.12 -3.04 14.43
N PHE A 225 -6.48 -3.96 13.54
CA PHE A 225 -7.48 -3.72 12.50
C PHE A 225 -8.83 -3.31 13.11
N GLN A 226 -9.31 -4.06 14.11
CA GLN A 226 -10.56 -3.75 14.81
C GLN A 226 -10.46 -2.41 15.54
N TYR A 227 -9.35 -2.16 16.23
CA TYR A 227 -9.11 -0.90 16.93
C TYR A 227 -9.19 0.30 15.97
N LEU A 228 -8.53 0.22 14.81
CA LEU A 228 -8.57 1.29 13.80
C LEU A 228 -9.99 1.52 13.27
N THR A 229 -10.70 0.44 12.95
CA THR A 229 -12.07 0.50 12.45
C THR A 229 -13.02 1.15 13.47
N ASP A 230 -12.92 0.76 14.75
CA ASP A 230 -13.74 1.33 15.84
C ASP A 230 -13.50 2.84 16.02
N HIS A 231 -12.31 3.32 15.66
CA HIS A 231 -11.93 4.73 15.73
C HIS A 231 -12.05 5.48 14.39
N GLN A 232 -12.70 4.86 13.39
CA GLN A 232 -12.88 5.45 12.05
C GLN A 232 -11.56 5.79 11.33
N VAL A 233 -10.48 5.05 11.63
CA VAL A 233 -9.20 5.11 10.92
C VAL A 233 -9.17 3.98 9.90
N GLN A 234 -9.13 4.32 8.61
CA GLN A 234 -9.18 3.34 7.52
C GLN A 234 -7.89 2.52 7.46
N PRO A 235 -7.94 1.18 7.59
CA PRO A 235 -6.78 0.34 7.33
C PRO A 235 -6.45 0.29 5.82
N ILE A 236 -5.20 0.61 5.47
CA ILE A 236 -4.64 0.41 4.12
C ILE A 236 -3.62 -0.71 4.22
N GLY A 237 -3.68 -1.70 3.32
CA GLY A 237 -2.83 -2.89 3.40
C GLY A 237 -1.77 -2.94 2.32
N PHE A 238 -0.48 -2.77 2.68
CA PHE A 238 0.61 -3.14 1.79
C PHE A 238 0.95 -4.63 1.90
N CYS A 239 1.71 -5.18 0.95
CA CYS A 239 2.02 -6.61 0.83
C CYS A 239 0.78 -7.53 0.92
N PRO A 240 -0.33 -7.26 0.23
CA PRO A 240 -1.61 -7.95 0.45
C PRO A 240 -1.62 -9.44 0.07
N ILE A 241 -0.49 -9.98 -0.42
CA ILE A 241 -0.26 -11.39 -0.76
C ILE A 241 0.95 -11.97 -0.01
N GLY A 242 1.39 -11.34 1.09
CA GLY A 242 2.55 -11.75 1.88
C GLY A 242 3.91 -11.52 1.22
N SER A 243 3.95 -10.77 0.11
CA SER A 243 5.17 -10.36 -0.60
C SER A 243 6.22 -11.49 -0.80
N PRO A 244 5.95 -12.49 -1.65
CA PRO A 244 6.92 -13.57 -1.94
C PRO A 244 8.22 -13.05 -2.55
N ALA A 245 8.21 -11.85 -3.13
CA ALA A 245 9.36 -11.15 -3.67
C ALA A 245 9.95 -10.11 -2.69
N ARG A 246 9.77 -10.31 -1.39
CA ARG A 246 10.36 -9.47 -0.34
C ARG A 246 11.88 -9.36 -0.55
N PRO A 247 12.50 -8.16 -0.38
CA PRO A 247 13.93 -8.01 -0.45
C PRO A 247 14.68 -8.97 0.50
N GLU A 248 15.81 -9.51 0.09
CA GLU A 248 16.58 -10.48 0.89
C GLU A 248 16.93 -9.98 2.31
N ARG A 249 17.15 -8.67 2.45
CA ARG A 249 17.43 -8.02 3.74
C ARG A 249 16.27 -8.05 4.73
N ASP A 250 15.06 -8.19 4.19
CA ASP A 250 13.80 -8.17 4.96
C ASP A 250 13.18 -9.56 5.07
N LYS A 251 13.84 -10.59 4.50
CA LYS A 251 13.40 -11.99 4.60
C LYS A 251 13.83 -12.62 5.91
N THR A 252 12.93 -13.41 6.44
CA THR A 252 13.18 -14.29 7.60
C THR A 252 12.89 -15.74 7.25
N PRO A 253 13.45 -16.73 7.98
CA PRO A 253 13.14 -18.14 7.77
C PRO A 253 11.66 -18.48 8.04
N GLU A 254 10.98 -17.63 8.78
CA GLU A 254 9.57 -17.75 9.16
C GLU A 254 8.60 -17.15 8.15
N ASP A 255 9.12 -16.45 7.14
CA ASP A 255 8.29 -15.84 6.10
C ASP A 255 7.42 -16.89 5.41
N THR A 256 6.16 -16.53 5.24
CA THR A 256 5.16 -17.40 4.62
C THR A 256 4.67 -16.81 3.30
N VAL A 257 4.18 -17.67 2.44
CA VAL A 257 3.67 -17.29 1.12
C VAL A 257 2.18 -17.59 1.08
N ASP A 258 1.35 -16.55 1.14
CA ASP A 258 -0.12 -16.69 1.20
C ASP A 258 -0.67 -17.42 -0.03
N ILE A 259 -0.12 -17.16 -1.20
CA ILE A 259 -0.59 -17.77 -2.46
C ILE A 259 -0.31 -19.26 -2.55
N GLU A 260 0.49 -19.83 -1.63
CA GLU A 260 0.77 -21.26 -1.51
C GLU A 260 -0.05 -21.93 -0.39
N ASP A 261 -0.84 -21.17 0.35
CA ASP A 261 -1.66 -21.72 1.43
C ASP A 261 -2.79 -22.59 0.87
N PRO A 262 -2.96 -23.82 1.40
CA PRO A 262 -3.97 -24.76 0.90
C PRO A 262 -5.41 -24.22 0.93
N VAL A 263 -5.75 -23.35 1.89
CA VAL A 263 -7.07 -22.71 1.96
C VAL A 263 -7.25 -21.74 0.79
N ILE A 264 -6.24 -20.90 0.54
CA ILE A 264 -6.26 -19.93 -0.56
C ILE A 264 -6.31 -20.65 -1.91
N ILE A 265 -5.46 -21.69 -2.10
CA ILE A 265 -5.45 -22.50 -3.34
C ILE A 265 -6.81 -23.13 -3.60
N LYS A 266 -7.43 -23.75 -2.59
CA LYS A 266 -8.74 -24.40 -2.73
C LYS A 266 -9.84 -23.41 -3.16
N ILE A 267 -9.82 -22.19 -2.63
CA ILE A 267 -10.76 -21.14 -3.00
C ILE A 267 -10.48 -20.68 -4.45
N ALA A 268 -9.22 -20.49 -4.79
CA ALA A 268 -8.78 -20.10 -6.13
C ALA A 268 -9.22 -21.11 -7.20
N GLU A 269 -9.04 -22.42 -6.93
CA GLU A 269 -9.49 -23.51 -7.81
C GLU A 269 -11.01 -23.49 -8.00
N ARG A 270 -11.78 -23.35 -6.91
CA ARG A 270 -13.26 -23.31 -6.97
C ARG A 270 -13.76 -22.14 -7.83
N LEU A 271 -13.10 -20.98 -7.70
CA LEU A 271 -13.47 -19.76 -8.41
C LEU A 271 -12.83 -19.67 -9.81
N ASN A 272 -11.90 -20.55 -10.13
CA ASN A 272 -11.07 -20.50 -11.34
C ASN A 272 -10.35 -19.15 -11.51
N ILE A 273 -9.74 -18.67 -10.42
CA ILE A 273 -8.95 -17.44 -10.39
C ILE A 273 -7.56 -17.70 -9.78
N HIS A 274 -6.66 -16.76 -9.94
CA HIS A 274 -5.32 -16.87 -9.33
C HIS A 274 -5.39 -16.72 -7.79
N PRO A 275 -4.57 -17.44 -6.99
CA PRO A 275 -4.53 -17.31 -5.53
C PRO A 275 -4.34 -15.87 -5.04
N ALA A 276 -3.50 -15.08 -5.71
CA ALA A 276 -3.34 -13.65 -5.38
C ALA A 276 -4.66 -12.87 -5.46
N THR A 277 -5.53 -13.21 -6.44
CA THR A 277 -6.85 -12.59 -6.58
C THR A 277 -7.75 -12.91 -5.37
N VAL A 278 -7.63 -14.11 -4.79
CA VAL A 278 -8.35 -14.49 -3.56
C VAL A 278 -7.91 -13.60 -2.40
N CYS A 279 -6.60 -13.39 -2.21
CA CYS A 279 -6.06 -12.52 -1.17
C CYS A 279 -6.57 -11.07 -1.32
N ILE A 280 -6.60 -10.54 -2.54
CA ILE A 280 -7.10 -9.17 -2.81
C ILE A 280 -8.61 -9.08 -2.54
N LYS A 281 -9.40 -10.06 -2.98
CA LYS A 281 -10.85 -10.11 -2.69
C LYS A 281 -11.12 -10.15 -1.19
N TRP A 282 -10.41 -11.02 -0.45
CA TRP A 282 -10.51 -11.10 1.00
C TRP A 282 -10.20 -9.75 1.66
N ALA A 283 -9.12 -9.10 1.23
CA ALA A 283 -8.70 -7.80 1.75
C ALA A 283 -9.80 -6.74 1.57
N ILE A 284 -10.36 -6.63 0.35
CA ILE A 284 -11.45 -5.68 0.04
C ILE A 284 -12.69 -6.00 0.86
N GLN A 285 -13.11 -7.28 0.91
CA GLN A 285 -14.31 -7.70 1.64
C GLN A 285 -14.19 -7.51 3.15
N ARG A 286 -12.99 -7.62 3.68
CA ARG A 286 -12.68 -7.34 5.08
C ARG A 286 -12.83 -5.85 5.42
N GLY A 287 -12.79 -4.96 4.43
CA GLY A 287 -12.91 -3.51 4.59
C GLY A 287 -11.56 -2.77 4.63
N GLN A 288 -10.44 -3.43 4.34
CA GLN A 288 -9.17 -2.74 4.10
C GLN A 288 -9.05 -2.28 2.64
N VAL A 289 -8.13 -1.36 2.38
CA VAL A 289 -7.75 -0.92 1.04
C VAL A 289 -6.41 -1.55 0.69
N PRO A 290 -6.36 -2.68 -0.06
CA PRO A 290 -5.10 -3.25 -0.49
C PRO A 290 -4.42 -2.40 -1.57
N ILE A 291 -3.08 -2.34 -1.54
CA ILE A 291 -2.24 -1.66 -2.51
C ILE A 291 -1.21 -2.61 -3.13
N PRO A 292 -1.66 -3.66 -3.86
CA PRO A 292 -0.75 -4.57 -4.54
C PRO A 292 0.11 -3.84 -5.55
N PHE A 293 1.36 -4.32 -5.71
CA PHE A 293 2.27 -3.86 -6.75
C PHE A 293 2.43 -4.90 -7.86
N SER A 294 2.43 -4.46 -9.10
CA SER A 294 2.90 -5.22 -10.26
C SER A 294 3.18 -4.28 -11.44
N ILE A 295 4.17 -4.64 -12.27
CA ILE A 295 4.40 -4.01 -13.57
C ILE A 295 3.76 -4.80 -14.72
N GLN A 296 3.18 -5.96 -14.46
CA GLN A 296 2.56 -6.82 -15.45
C GLN A 296 1.07 -6.50 -15.58
N GLU A 297 0.64 -6.18 -16.80
CA GLU A 297 -0.74 -5.76 -17.09
C GLU A 297 -1.79 -6.76 -16.63
N ASN A 298 -1.60 -8.04 -16.93
CA ASN A 298 -2.51 -9.10 -16.52
C ASN A 298 -2.63 -9.21 -15.00
N HIS A 299 -1.57 -8.93 -14.23
CA HIS A 299 -1.62 -8.98 -12.77
C HIS A 299 -2.40 -7.80 -12.21
N TYR A 300 -2.03 -6.55 -12.58
CA TYR A 300 -2.76 -5.40 -12.04
C TYR A 300 -4.20 -5.33 -12.58
N PHE A 301 -4.48 -5.86 -13.78
CA PHE A 301 -5.84 -6.00 -14.27
C PHE A 301 -6.66 -6.98 -13.41
N SER A 302 -6.14 -8.20 -13.15
CA SER A 302 -6.81 -9.17 -12.28
C SER A 302 -7.02 -8.64 -10.87
N ASN A 303 -6.06 -7.88 -10.34
CA ASN A 303 -6.20 -7.24 -9.04
C ASN A 303 -7.34 -6.22 -9.05
N LEU A 304 -7.46 -5.38 -10.07
CA LEU A 304 -8.54 -4.41 -10.18
C LEU A 304 -9.91 -5.09 -10.36
N GLN A 305 -9.98 -6.15 -11.17
CA GLN A 305 -11.20 -6.95 -11.33
C GLN A 305 -11.70 -7.55 -10.01
N SER A 306 -10.81 -7.79 -9.04
CA SER A 306 -11.20 -8.28 -7.71
C SER A 306 -12.19 -7.36 -7.01
N ALA A 307 -12.14 -6.06 -7.29
CA ALA A 307 -13.00 -5.05 -6.67
C ALA A 307 -14.43 -5.02 -7.26
N VAL A 308 -14.63 -5.55 -8.46
CA VAL A 308 -15.90 -5.46 -9.21
C VAL A 308 -16.51 -6.82 -9.53
N SER A 309 -15.83 -7.91 -9.21
CA SER A 309 -16.31 -9.27 -9.42
C SER A 309 -16.95 -9.84 -8.15
N ASP A 310 -17.74 -10.92 -8.32
CA ASP A 310 -18.46 -11.57 -7.23
C ASP A 310 -17.57 -11.83 -6.01
N PRO A 311 -18.07 -11.58 -4.80
CA PRO A 311 -17.32 -11.79 -3.56
C PRO A 311 -17.02 -13.28 -3.33
N ILE A 312 -16.02 -13.56 -2.50
CA ILE A 312 -15.84 -14.90 -1.91
C ILE A 312 -16.91 -15.10 -0.82
N SER A 313 -17.28 -16.36 -0.58
CA SER A 313 -18.37 -16.68 0.37
C SER A 313 -18.00 -16.36 1.82
N GLU A 314 -19.01 -16.23 2.68
CA GLU A 314 -18.77 -16.02 4.12
C GLU A 314 -18.02 -17.18 4.77
N GLU A 315 -18.25 -18.42 4.32
CA GLU A 315 -17.52 -19.60 4.78
C GLU A 315 -16.03 -19.51 4.42
N GLU A 316 -15.73 -19.02 3.22
CA GLU A 316 -14.37 -18.83 2.76
C GLU A 316 -13.69 -17.67 3.50
N MET A 317 -14.38 -16.56 3.74
CA MET A 317 -13.90 -15.47 4.59
C MET A 317 -13.53 -15.99 5.99
N LYS A 318 -14.38 -16.83 6.59
CA LYS A 318 -14.12 -17.49 7.88
C LYS A 318 -12.94 -18.45 7.82
N ALA A 319 -12.81 -19.21 6.73
CA ALA A 319 -11.68 -20.11 6.55
C ALA A 319 -10.35 -19.35 6.47
N ILE A 320 -10.32 -18.25 5.72
CA ILE A 320 -9.13 -17.38 5.63
C ILE A 320 -8.82 -16.74 6.99
N ALA A 321 -9.82 -16.35 7.76
CA ALA A 321 -9.61 -15.79 9.10
C ALA A 321 -8.89 -16.77 10.06
N GLN A 322 -8.85 -18.07 9.78
CA GLN A 322 -8.22 -19.10 10.62
C GLN A 322 -6.77 -19.43 10.21
N ILE A 323 -6.27 -18.88 9.09
CA ILE A 323 -4.91 -19.21 8.62
C ILE A 323 -3.86 -18.20 9.05
N GLU A 324 -4.20 -17.28 9.94
CA GLU A 324 -3.24 -16.33 10.52
C GLU A 324 -2.08 -17.08 11.18
N LYS A 325 -0.85 -16.72 10.83
CA LYS A 325 0.37 -17.36 11.36
C LYS A 325 1.11 -16.50 12.38
N GLY A 326 0.57 -15.28 12.64
CA GLY A 326 1.09 -14.38 13.65
C GLY A 326 2.34 -13.60 13.22
N ILE A 327 2.94 -12.95 14.14
CA ILE A 327 3.88 -11.84 14.06
C ILE A 327 5.07 -12.16 13.15
N LEU A 328 5.18 -11.44 12.04
CA LEU A 328 6.47 -11.21 11.39
C LEU A 328 7.33 -10.29 12.26
N GLU A 329 8.65 -10.46 12.24
CA GLU A 329 9.58 -9.70 13.11
C GLU A 329 9.52 -8.16 12.94
N MET A 330 8.83 -7.64 11.94
CA MET A 330 8.62 -6.21 11.79
C MET A 330 7.83 -5.60 12.97
N ASP A 331 6.96 -6.37 13.64
CA ASP A 331 6.32 -5.92 14.88
C ASP A 331 7.30 -5.84 16.06
N LYS A 332 8.31 -6.69 16.10
CA LYS A 332 9.37 -6.60 17.14
C LYS A 332 10.24 -5.35 17.00
N VAL A 333 10.39 -4.81 15.80
CA VAL A 333 11.07 -3.52 15.57
C VAL A 333 10.18 -2.35 16.02
N ASN A 334 8.86 -2.54 15.98
CA ASN A 334 7.88 -1.53 16.41
C ASN A 334 7.64 -1.52 17.92
N ASP A 335 7.91 -2.62 18.62
CA ASP A 335 7.68 -2.76 20.07
C ASP A 335 8.93 -2.50 20.94
N VAL A 336 10.08 -2.23 20.34
CA VAL A 336 11.24 -1.80 21.10
C VAL A 336 11.03 -0.35 21.54
N HIS A 337 10.39 -0.25 22.70
CA HIS A 337 10.16 0.91 23.60
C HIS A 337 9.02 1.87 23.24
#